data_b208e0648b19f96ea55f3f75b64c7716
#
_entry.id   b208e0648b19f96ea55f3f75b64c7716
#
_cell.length_a   1.000
_cell.length_b   1.000
_cell.length_c   1.000
_cell.angle_alpha   90.00
_cell.angle_beta   90.00
_cell.angle_gamma   90.00
#
_symmetry.space_group_name_H-M   'P 1'
#
loop_
_entity.id
_entity.type
_entity.pdbx_description
1 polymer ?
#
loop_
_entity_poly.entity_id
_entity_poly.type
_entity_poly.pdbx_seq_one_letter_code
_entity_poly.pdbx_strand_id
1 'polypeptide(L)'
;SSCLNIALDILFVAKFGWGISGVAIATVIAEAVSAALACSTLMRTKEAHRLVLRDLHINKSCLGEIFRIGLPAGVQQGLTAFSNALVQSYVNGLGSSVIMAGWSCHSKIDQFAILPAQSMGQAATTFVGQNLGAKNVKRARDGVKQAVFMGVGVLICISGAMAISARSLVSLFNQDPDVLHYGTLFILMTVPFRFCSSFNQILAGSL
;
A
#
# COMPACT_ATOMS: atom_id res chain seq x y z
N SER A 1 -13.24 4.18 8.97
CA SER A 1 -13.55 2.74 8.84
C SER A 1 -12.77 1.89 9.83
N SER A 2 -11.45 2.10 10.03
CA SER A 2 -10.58 1.25 10.87
C SER A 2 -11.04 1.10 12.31
N CYS A 3 -11.44 2.17 12.98
CA CYS A 3 -11.95 2.10 14.36
C CYS A 3 -13.25 1.25 14.45
N LEU A 4 -14.14 1.39 13.47
CA LEU A 4 -15.36 0.61 13.41
C LEU A 4 -15.05 -0.87 13.14
N ASN A 5 -14.13 -1.15 12.22
CA ASN A 5 -13.68 -2.50 11.91
C ASN A 5 -13.13 -3.20 13.18
N ILE A 6 -12.18 -2.56 13.88
CA ILE A 6 -11.61 -3.10 15.13
C ILE A 6 -12.71 -3.37 16.18
N ALA A 7 -13.65 -2.44 16.34
CA ALA A 7 -14.74 -2.62 17.30
C ALA A 7 -15.66 -3.81 16.94
N LEU A 8 -15.97 -3.96 15.66
CA LEU A 8 -16.78 -5.07 15.16
C LEU A 8 -16.00 -6.39 15.21
N ASP A 9 -14.70 -6.40 14.91
CA ASP A 9 -13.87 -7.59 15.03
C ASP A 9 -13.87 -8.13 16.46
N ILE A 10 -13.64 -7.25 17.44
CA ILE A 10 -13.70 -7.63 18.85
C ILE A 10 -15.09 -8.15 19.22
N LEU A 11 -16.14 -7.50 18.77
CA LEU A 11 -17.52 -7.90 19.06
C LEU A 11 -17.85 -9.29 18.49
N PHE A 12 -17.55 -9.50 17.21
CA PHE A 12 -17.93 -10.72 16.51
C PHE A 12 -17.05 -11.92 16.88
N VAL A 13 -15.75 -11.67 17.12
CA VAL A 13 -14.82 -12.74 17.51
C VAL A 13 -14.91 -13.05 18.99
N ALA A 14 -14.79 -12.02 19.86
CA ALA A 14 -14.70 -12.24 21.30
C ALA A 14 -16.06 -12.50 21.94
N LYS A 15 -17.14 -11.83 21.49
CA LYS A 15 -18.46 -11.95 22.12
C LYS A 15 -19.35 -12.99 21.43
N PHE A 16 -19.36 -13.04 20.11
CA PHE A 16 -20.20 -13.99 19.36
C PHE A 16 -19.46 -15.28 18.96
N GLY A 17 -18.15 -15.34 19.09
CA GLY A 17 -17.37 -16.55 18.79
C GLY A 17 -17.37 -16.97 17.31
N TRP A 18 -17.67 -16.05 16.38
CA TRP A 18 -17.78 -16.37 14.95
C TRP A 18 -16.43 -16.61 14.26
N GLY A 19 -15.31 -16.48 14.97
CA GLY A 19 -13.97 -16.76 14.44
C GLY A 19 -13.67 -15.98 13.17
N ILE A 20 -13.13 -16.65 12.16
CA ILE A 20 -12.72 -16.05 10.88
C ILE A 20 -13.89 -15.42 10.12
N SER A 21 -15.07 -16.05 10.15
CA SER A 21 -16.27 -15.51 9.50
C SER A 21 -16.70 -14.19 10.12
N GLY A 22 -16.54 -14.03 11.45
CA GLY A 22 -16.83 -12.80 12.16
C GLY A 22 -15.95 -11.64 11.68
N VAL A 23 -14.64 -11.86 11.52
CA VAL A 23 -13.69 -10.87 10.98
C VAL A 23 -14.07 -10.47 9.56
N ALA A 24 -14.38 -11.42 8.69
CA ALA A 24 -14.77 -11.13 7.32
C ALA A 24 -16.04 -10.26 7.25
N ILE A 25 -17.07 -10.58 8.04
CA ILE A 25 -18.32 -9.81 8.09
C ILE A 25 -18.08 -8.42 8.68
N ALA A 26 -17.28 -8.30 9.74
CA ALA A 26 -16.90 -7.01 10.34
C ALA A 26 -16.22 -6.09 9.33
N THR A 27 -15.29 -6.62 8.54
CA THR A 27 -14.59 -5.88 7.49
C THR A 27 -15.57 -5.37 6.43
N VAL A 28 -16.44 -6.23 5.92
CA VAL A 28 -17.45 -5.84 4.91
C VAL A 28 -18.40 -4.75 5.45
N ILE A 29 -18.87 -4.89 6.69
CA ILE A 29 -19.74 -3.88 7.30
C ILE A 29 -19.00 -2.54 7.48
N ALA A 30 -17.75 -2.58 7.97
CA ALA A 30 -16.95 -1.37 8.16
C ALA A 30 -16.68 -0.64 6.84
N GLU A 31 -16.40 -1.36 5.77
CA GLU A 31 -16.21 -0.81 4.43
C GLU A 31 -17.52 -0.25 3.86
N ALA A 32 -18.63 -0.98 3.99
CA ALA A 32 -19.95 -0.52 3.55
C ALA A 32 -20.37 0.78 4.25
N VAL A 33 -20.18 0.87 5.57
CA VAL A 33 -20.45 2.10 6.34
C VAL A 33 -19.54 3.24 5.88
N SER A 34 -18.25 2.96 5.66
CA SER A 34 -17.30 3.97 5.15
C SER A 34 -17.70 4.49 3.78
N ALA A 35 -18.10 3.61 2.87
CA ALA A 35 -18.57 3.96 1.54
C ALA A 35 -19.87 4.80 1.62
N ALA A 36 -20.82 4.40 2.47
CA ALA A 36 -22.07 5.15 2.67
C ALA A 36 -21.81 6.55 3.24
N LEU A 37 -20.90 6.69 4.19
CA LEU A 37 -20.51 8.00 4.74
C LEU A 37 -19.82 8.87 3.69
N ALA A 38 -18.90 8.30 2.90
CA ALA A 38 -18.22 9.01 1.82
C ALA A 38 -19.23 9.50 0.75
N CYS A 39 -20.14 8.63 0.30
CA CYS A 39 -21.21 9.00 -0.62
C CYS A 39 -22.12 10.08 -0.03
N SER A 40 -22.52 9.95 1.23
CA SER A 40 -23.35 10.95 1.91
C SER A 40 -22.66 12.32 1.98
N THR A 41 -21.36 12.34 2.27
CA THR A 41 -20.57 13.57 2.30
C THR A 41 -20.49 14.22 0.92
N LEU A 42 -20.21 13.44 -0.13
CA LEU A 42 -20.16 13.92 -1.51
C LEU A 42 -21.52 14.44 -2.00
N MET A 43 -22.62 13.82 -1.59
CA MET A 43 -23.96 14.27 -1.94
C MET A 43 -24.37 15.57 -1.21
N ARG A 44 -23.87 15.77 0.02
CA ARG A 44 -24.18 16.92 0.85
C ARG A 44 -23.29 18.14 0.61
N THR A 45 -22.14 17.96 0.00
CA THR A 45 -21.23 19.07 -0.30
C THR A 45 -21.89 20.07 -1.26
N LYS A 46 -21.57 21.35 -1.10
CA LYS A 46 -22.06 22.45 -1.99
C LYS A 46 -21.04 22.82 -3.07
N GLU A 47 -19.93 22.10 -3.12
CA GLU A 47 -18.83 22.38 -4.04
C GLU A 47 -19.04 21.77 -5.43
N ALA A 48 -18.22 22.15 -6.40
CA ALA A 48 -18.30 21.70 -7.79
C ALA A 48 -18.21 20.18 -8.00
N HIS A 49 -17.66 19.46 -7.01
CA HIS A 49 -17.54 18.00 -7.02
C HIS A 49 -18.71 17.26 -6.32
N ARG A 50 -19.84 17.94 -6.12
CA ARG A 50 -21.04 17.32 -5.55
C ARG A 50 -21.52 16.16 -6.41
N LEU A 51 -21.72 15.00 -5.78
CA LEU A 51 -22.30 13.84 -6.44
C LEU A 51 -23.82 13.99 -6.55
N VAL A 52 -24.32 14.11 -7.79
CA VAL A 52 -25.76 14.15 -8.11
C VAL A 52 -26.10 12.85 -8.81
N LEU A 53 -26.80 11.95 -8.11
CA LEU A 53 -27.12 10.61 -8.65
C LEU A 53 -27.94 10.66 -9.94
N ARG A 54 -28.75 11.71 -10.13
CA ARG A 54 -29.59 11.90 -11.33
C ARG A 54 -28.77 12.24 -12.58
N ASP A 55 -27.60 12.83 -12.41
CA ASP A 55 -26.72 13.26 -13.50
C ASP A 55 -25.63 12.24 -13.83
N LEU A 56 -25.67 11.07 -13.17
CA LEU A 56 -24.73 10.00 -13.44
C LEU A 56 -24.99 9.41 -14.83
N HIS A 57 -24.08 9.67 -15.75
CA HIS A 57 -24.08 9.08 -17.07
C HIS A 57 -22.65 8.67 -17.48
N ILE A 58 -22.57 7.62 -18.28
CA ILE A 58 -21.28 7.16 -18.78
C ILE A 58 -20.86 8.05 -19.96
N ASN A 59 -19.85 8.90 -19.73
CA ASN A 59 -19.23 9.66 -20.80
C ASN A 59 -18.13 8.81 -21.46
N LYS A 60 -18.32 8.46 -22.73
CA LYS A 60 -17.39 7.60 -23.49
C LYS A 60 -15.98 8.20 -23.60
N SER A 61 -15.85 9.52 -23.67
CA SER A 61 -14.55 10.19 -23.72
C SER A 61 -13.78 10.01 -22.41
N CYS A 62 -14.42 10.34 -21.27
CA CYS A 62 -13.82 10.13 -19.94
C CYS A 62 -13.52 8.64 -19.66
N LEU A 63 -14.42 7.75 -20.09
CA LEU A 63 -14.21 6.32 -19.96
C LEU A 63 -12.97 5.86 -20.75
N GLY A 64 -12.77 6.36 -21.97
CA GLY A 64 -11.60 6.09 -22.78
C GLY A 64 -10.29 6.55 -22.10
N GLU A 65 -10.28 7.72 -21.49
CA GLU A 65 -9.13 8.23 -20.73
C GLU A 65 -8.86 7.38 -19.48
N ILE A 66 -9.90 6.99 -18.74
CA ILE A 66 -9.77 6.10 -17.59
C ILE A 66 -9.16 4.76 -18.00
N PHE A 67 -9.63 4.15 -19.08
CA PHE A 67 -9.07 2.90 -19.60
C PHE A 67 -7.64 3.06 -20.08
N ARG A 68 -7.32 4.16 -20.77
CA ARG A 68 -5.97 4.43 -21.28
C ARG A 68 -4.92 4.51 -20.15
N ILE A 69 -5.29 5.03 -18.99
CA ILE A 69 -4.40 5.16 -17.82
C ILE A 69 -4.51 3.92 -16.93
N GLY A 70 -5.73 3.47 -16.65
CA GLY A 70 -6.00 2.40 -15.70
C GLY A 70 -5.56 1.02 -16.19
N LEU A 71 -5.69 0.72 -17.49
CA LEU A 71 -5.32 -0.58 -18.02
C LEU A 71 -3.81 -0.86 -17.91
N PRO A 72 -2.90 0.04 -18.32
CA PRO A 72 -1.46 -0.15 -18.08
C PRO A 72 -1.09 -0.26 -16.61
N ALA A 73 -1.70 0.56 -15.75
CA ALA A 73 -1.48 0.50 -14.30
C ALA A 73 -1.97 -0.83 -13.71
N GLY A 74 -3.12 -1.34 -14.16
CA GLY A 74 -3.66 -2.64 -13.78
C GLY A 74 -2.74 -3.80 -14.20
N VAL A 75 -2.23 -3.76 -15.44
CA VAL A 75 -1.26 -4.75 -15.93
C VAL A 75 0.03 -4.71 -15.11
N GLN A 76 0.56 -3.52 -14.82
CA GLN A 76 1.74 -3.36 -13.98
C GLN A 76 1.53 -3.98 -12.58
N GLN A 77 0.38 -3.72 -11.97
CA GLN A 77 0.04 -4.27 -10.65
C GLN A 77 -0.12 -5.79 -10.70
N GLY A 78 -0.75 -6.31 -11.76
CA GLY A 78 -0.87 -7.75 -12.01
C GLY A 78 0.49 -8.43 -12.16
N LEU A 79 1.41 -7.83 -12.92
CA LEU A 79 2.78 -8.34 -13.07
C LEU A 79 3.53 -8.36 -11.73
N THR A 80 3.36 -7.32 -10.91
CA THR A 80 3.96 -7.27 -9.57
C THR A 80 3.40 -8.37 -8.67
N ALA A 81 2.08 -8.57 -8.67
CA ALA A 81 1.44 -9.63 -7.90
C ALA A 81 1.90 -11.02 -8.35
N PHE A 82 1.99 -11.24 -9.67
CA PHE A 82 2.50 -12.49 -10.24
C PHE A 82 3.97 -12.74 -9.87
N SER A 83 4.82 -11.71 -9.93
CA SER A 83 6.22 -11.81 -9.51
C SER A 83 6.34 -12.20 -8.03
N ASN A 84 5.54 -11.59 -7.16
CA ASN A 84 5.52 -11.94 -5.74
C ASN A 84 5.06 -13.38 -5.52
N ALA A 85 4.07 -13.86 -6.27
CA ALA A 85 3.60 -15.25 -6.21
C ALA A 85 4.67 -16.22 -6.68
N LEU A 86 5.42 -15.89 -7.74
CA LEU A 86 6.57 -16.70 -8.20
C LEU A 86 7.65 -16.79 -7.12
N VAL A 87 8.07 -15.66 -6.54
CA VAL A 87 9.07 -15.64 -5.46
C VAL A 87 8.60 -16.50 -4.29
N GLN A 88 7.34 -16.35 -3.87
CA GLN A 88 6.77 -17.19 -2.82
C GLN A 88 6.78 -18.69 -3.17
N SER A 89 6.47 -19.03 -4.43
CA SER A 89 6.52 -20.41 -4.92
C SER A 89 7.95 -20.99 -4.87
N TYR A 90 8.94 -20.22 -5.29
CA TYR A 90 10.34 -20.64 -5.18
C TYR A 90 10.79 -20.84 -3.73
N VAL A 91 10.43 -19.90 -2.84
CA VAL A 91 10.75 -20.03 -1.40
C VAL A 91 10.11 -21.29 -0.82
N ASN A 92 8.86 -21.57 -1.18
CA ASN A 92 8.16 -22.78 -0.76
C ASN A 92 8.81 -24.05 -1.35
N GLY A 93 9.31 -23.98 -2.58
CA GLY A 93 9.99 -25.08 -3.28
C GLY A 93 11.34 -25.48 -2.67
N LEU A 94 11.95 -24.61 -1.84
CA LEU A 94 13.17 -24.95 -1.10
C LEU A 94 12.94 -26.02 0.01
N GLY A 95 11.69 -26.34 0.32
CA GLY A 95 11.32 -27.44 1.23
C GLY A 95 11.70 -27.24 2.70
N SER A 96 12.30 -26.12 3.06
CA SER A 96 12.71 -25.81 4.43
C SER A 96 11.68 -24.90 5.13
N SER A 97 11.05 -25.42 6.18
CA SER A 97 10.11 -24.65 7.01
C SER A 97 10.78 -23.43 7.65
N VAL A 98 12.05 -23.52 7.96
CA VAL A 98 12.86 -22.45 8.54
C VAL A 98 13.03 -21.29 7.56
N ILE A 99 13.38 -21.58 6.30
CA ILE A 99 13.53 -20.57 5.24
C ILE A 99 12.18 -19.90 4.97
N MET A 100 11.10 -20.66 4.90
CA MET A 100 9.73 -20.15 4.72
C MET A 100 9.32 -19.23 5.88
N ALA A 101 9.63 -19.59 7.12
CA ALA A 101 9.36 -18.75 8.28
C ALA A 101 10.18 -17.45 8.25
N GLY A 102 11.47 -17.53 7.90
CA GLY A 102 12.35 -16.37 7.73
C GLY A 102 11.84 -15.41 6.65
N TRP A 103 11.41 -15.94 5.50
CA TRP A 103 10.79 -15.16 4.43
C TRP A 103 9.48 -14.50 4.87
N SER A 104 8.64 -15.22 5.63
CA SER A 104 7.39 -14.68 6.15
C SER A 104 7.62 -13.51 7.12
N CYS A 105 8.61 -13.62 8.00
CA CYS A 105 9.03 -12.53 8.88
C CYS A 105 9.52 -11.32 8.08
N HIS A 106 10.41 -11.55 7.08
CA HIS A 106 10.89 -10.51 6.19
C HIS A 106 9.73 -9.80 5.48
N SER A 107 8.79 -10.55 4.89
CA SER A 107 7.67 -9.98 4.13
C SER A 107 6.77 -9.09 4.98
N LYS A 108 6.50 -9.46 6.24
CA LYS A 108 5.73 -8.63 7.16
C LYS A 108 6.46 -7.33 7.50
N ILE A 109 7.77 -7.40 7.78
CA ILE A 109 8.59 -6.23 8.07
C ILE A 109 8.68 -5.31 6.84
N ASP A 110 8.80 -5.92 5.65
CA ASP A 110 8.87 -5.22 4.36
C ASP A 110 7.60 -4.40 4.09
N GLN A 111 6.42 -4.95 4.39
CA GLN A 111 5.15 -4.23 4.24
C GLN A 111 5.12 -2.94 5.05
N PHE A 112 5.59 -2.94 6.29
CA PHE A 112 5.67 -1.72 7.09
C PHE A 112 6.65 -0.70 6.50
N ALA A 113 7.76 -1.16 5.98
CA ALA A 113 8.79 -0.29 5.43
C ALA A 113 8.37 0.40 4.12
N ILE A 114 7.48 -0.21 3.33
CA ILE A 114 7.03 0.36 2.06
C ILE A 114 5.90 1.40 2.22
N LEU A 115 5.18 1.40 3.35
CA LEU A 115 4.06 2.31 3.60
C LEU A 115 4.41 3.80 3.43
N PRO A 116 5.55 4.31 3.95
CA PRO A 116 5.93 5.70 3.73
C PRO A 116 6.14 6.05 2.25
N ALA A 117 6.73 5.14 1.46
CA ALA A 117 6.91 5.35 0.03
C ALA A 117 5.56 5.42 -0.72
N GLN A 118 4.63 4.54 -0.37
CA GLN A 118 3.27 4.56 -0.92
C GLN A 118 2.54 5.86 -0.54
N SER A 119 2.65 6.31 0.71
CA SER A 119 2.06 7.56 1.16
C SER A 119 2.62 8.77 0.43
N MET A 120 3.93 8.79 0.18
CA MET A 120 4.57 9.85 -0.62
C MET A 120 4.11 9.82 -2.08
N GLY A 121 3.94 8.63 -2.68
CA GLY A 121 3.38 8.47 -4.02
C GLY A 121 1.95 9.03 -4.12
N GLN A 122 1.08 8.69 -3.17
CA GLN A 122 -0.29 9.21 -3.12
C GLN A 122 -0.34 10.72 -2.91
N ALA A 123 0.52 11.28 -2.04
CA ALA A 123 0.65 12.71 -1.85
C ALA A 123 1.11 13.42 -3.13
N ALA A 124 2.09 12.84 -3.84
CA ALA A 124 2.56 13.36 -5.13
C ALA A 124 1.43 13.38 -6.17
N THR A 125 0.67 12.29 -6.31
CA THR A 125 -0.50 12.21 -7.21
C THR A 125 -1.50 13.32 -6.93
N THR A 126 -1.87 13.51 -5.68
CA THR A 126 -2.83 14.55 -5.28
C THR A 126 -2.28 15.94 -5.55
N PHE A 127 -1.02 16.19 -5.19
CA PHE A 127 -0.38 17.50 -5.38
C PHE A 127 -0.25 17.85 -6.87
N VAL A 128 0.17 16.90 -7.69
CA VAL A 128 0.31 17.08 -9.15
C VAL A 128 -1.05 17.34 -9.77
N GLY A 129 -2.06 16.54 -9.46
CA GLY A 129 -3.43 16.69 -9.98
C GLY A 129 -4.01 18.07 -9.65
N GLN A 130 -3.88 18.54 -8.41
CA GLN A 130 -4.36 19.86 -8.01
C GLN A 130 -3.63 21.00 -8.73
N ASN A 131 -2.30 20.93 -8.87
CA ASN A 131 -1.53 21.99 -9.52
C ASN A 131 -1.71 22.01 -11.04
N LEU A 132 -1.87 20.85 -11.68
CA LEU A 132 -2.21 20.78 -13.10
C LEU A 132 -3.62 21.30 -13.37
N GLY A 133 -4.59 20.97 -12.53
CA GLY A 133 -5.93 21.52 -12.59
C GLY A 133 -5.96 23.06 -12.44
N ALA A 134 -5.07 23.60 -11.61
CA ALA A 134 -4.84 25.05 -11.46
C ALA A 134 -3.95 25.66 -12.56
N LYS A 135 -3.56 24.87 -13.60
CA LYS A 135 -2.66 25.28 -14.70
C LYS A 135 -1.27 25.75 -14.24
N ASN A 136 -0.83 25.32 -13.05
CA ASN A 136 0.48 25.69 -12.49
C ASN A 136 1.49 24.54 -12.68
N VAL A 137 1.88 24.30 -13.93
CA VAL A 137 2.77 23.20 -14.33
C VAL A 137 4.16 23.30 -13.64
N LYS A 138 4.66 24.52 -13.44
CA LYS A 138 5.96 24.74 -12.78
C LYS A 138 5.93 24.20 -11.35
N ARG A 139 4.90 24.56 -10.59
CA ARG A 139 4.72 24.10 -9.20
C ARG A 139 4.51 22.59 -9.11
N ALA A 140 3.76 22.00 -10.06
CA ALA A 140 3.60 20.55 -10.15
C ALA A 140 4.96 19.86 -10.32
N ARG A 141 5.79 20.31 -11.27
CA ARG A 141 7.13 19.76 -11.51
C ARG A 141 8.06 19.89 -10.30
N ASP A 142 8.08 21.05 -9.66
CA ASP A 142 8.92 21.28 -8.49
C ASP A 142 8.47 20.43 -7.30
N GLY A 143 7.15 20.24 -7.14
CA GLY A 143 6.59 19.34 -6.15
C GLY A 143 6.98 17.88 -6.34
N VAL A 144 6.97 17.37 -7.58
CA VAL A 144 7.44 16.00 -7.88
C VAL A 144 8.91 15.83 -7.49
N LYS A 145 9.78 16.79 -7.86
CA LYS A 145 11.20 16.75 -7.48
C LYS A 145 11.38 16.68 -5.96
N GLN A 146 10.65 17.53 -5.23
CA GLN A 146 10.69 17.54 -3.77
C GLN A 146 10.16 16.23 -3.18
N ALA A 147 9.06 15.69 -3.70
CA ALA A 147 8.50 14.42 -3.26
C ALA A 147 9.49 13.26 -3.47
N VAL A 148 10.17 13.21 -4.62
CA VAL A 148 11.22 12.21 -4.89
C VAL A 148 12.36 12.35 -3.90
N PHE A 149 12.90 13.56 -3.71
CA PHE A 149 14.01 13.80 -2.80
C PHE A 149 13.66 13.42 -1.35
N MET A 150 12.49 13.86 -0.87
CA MET A 150 12.00 13.51 0.46
C MET A 150 11.73 12.01 0.60
N GLY A 151 11.07 11.39 -0.38
CA GLY A 151 10.74 9.97 -0.35
C GLY A 151 12.00 9.09 -0.33
N VAL A 152 12.99 9.41 -1.15
CA VAL A 152 14.30 8.71 -1.13
C VAL A 152 15.00 8.90 0.21
N GLY A 153 15.03 10.13 0.74
CA GLY A 153 15.63 10.41 2.05
C GLY A 153 14.97 9.61 3.20
N VAL A 154 13.66 9.61 3.24
CA VAL A 154 12.90 8.85 4.26
C VAL A 154 13.18 7.35 4.12
N LEU A 155 13.19 6.80 2.89
CA LEU A 155 13.48 5.38 2.70
C LEU A 155 14.92 5.01 3.02
N ILE A 156 15.90 5.87 2.76
CA ILE A 156 17.29 5.63 3.19
C ILE A 156 17.35 5.55 4.72
N CYS A 157 16.70 6.46 5.42
CA CYS A 157 16.66 6.44 6.89
C CYS A 157 15.99 5.16 7.42
N ILE A 158 14.82 4.80 6.88
CA ILE A 158 14.09 3.58 7.28
C ILE A 158 14.92 2.33 6.95
N SER A 159 15.49 2.25 5.76
CA SER A 159 16.31 1.11 5.33
C SER A 159 17.57 0.98 6.18
N GLY A 160 18.21 2.09 6.53
CA GLY A 160 19.35 2.10 7.44
C GLY A 160 18.96 1.63 8.86
N ALA A 161 17.85 2.12 9.40
CA ALA A 161 17.33 1.66 10.69
C ALA A 161 16.98 0.17 10.65
N MET A 162 16.36 -0.30 9.57
CA MET A 162 16.05 -1.72 9.39
C MET A 162 17.30 -2.59 9.27
N ALA A 163 18.34 -2.14 8.57
CA ALA A 163 19.59 -2.88 8.45
C ALA A 163 20.26 -3.05 9.83
N ILE A 164 20.31 -1.97 10.62
CA ILE A 164 20.89 -1.99 11.98
C ILE A 164 20.07 -2.88 12.92
N SER A 165 18.74 -2.81 12.82
CA SER A 165 17.82 -3.51 13.73
C SER A 165 17.29 -4.83 13.16
N ALA A 166 17.82 -5.32 12.05
CA ALA A 166 17.27 -6.46 11.29
C ALA A 166 17.03 -7.69 12.18
N ARG A 167 18.03 -8.08 12.98
CA ARG A 167 17.92 -9.22 13.88
C ARG A 167 16.86 -9.00 14.97
N SER A 168 16.81 -7.83 15.56
CA SER A 168 15.82 -7.48 16.58
C SER A 168 14.40 -7.44 16.00
N LEU A 169 14.24 -6.94 14.79
CA LEU A 169 12.94 -6.92 14.09
C LEU A 169 12.44 -8.33 13.80
N VAL A 170 13.30 -9.24 13.34
CA VAL A 170 12.92 -10.64 13.10
C VAL A 170 12.60 -11.35 14.41
N SER A 171 13.35 -11.06 15.50
CA SER A 171 13.12 -11.67 16.82
C SER A 171 11.76 -11.35 17.45
N LEU A 172 11.10 -10.26 17.00
CA LEU A 172 9.73 -9.94 17.42
C LEU A 172 8.69 -10.94 16.88
N PHE A 173 9.01 -11.62 15.77
CA PHE A 173 8.10 -12.55 15.11
C PHE A 173 8.47 -14.01 15.38
N ASN A 174 9.76 -14.29 15.49
CA ASN A 174 10.26 -15.64 15.74
C ASN A 174 11.62 -15.59 16.47
N GLN A 175 11.82 -16.48 17.45
CA GLN A 175 13.06 -16.54 18.26
C GLN A 175 13.97 -17.72 17.90
N ASP A 176 13.56 -18.55 16.93
CA ASP A 176 14.38 -19.67 16.44
C ASP A 176 15.67 -19.11 15.79
N PRO A 177 16.86 -19.56 16.20
CA PRO A 177 18.15 -19.06 15.72
C PRO A 177 18.30 -19.18 14.18
N ASP A 178 17.81 -20.25 13.60
CA ASP A 178 17.90 -20.47 12.15
C ASP A 178 16.94 -19.55 11.39
N VAL A 179 15.71 -19.33 11.90
CA VAL A 179 14.76 -18.37 11.34
C VAL A 179 15.28 -16.94 11.44
N LEU A 180 15.93 -16.60 12.57
CA LEU A 180 16.59 -15.31 12.77
C LEU A 180 17.70 -15.08 11.74
N HIS A 181 18.51 -16.11 11.46
CA HIS A 181 19.58 -16.02 10.47
C HIS A 181 19.03 -15.72 9.07
N TYR A 182 18.10 -16.54 8.57
CA TYR A 182 17.53 -16.38 7.23
C TYR A 182 16.70 -15.11 7.11
N GLY A 183 15.86 -14.77 8.11
CA GLY A 183 15.07 -13.55 8.10
C GLY A 183 15.93 -12.28 8.06
N THR A 184 17.02 -12.26 8.83
CA THR A 184 17.98 -11.15 8.82
C THR A 184 18.70 -11.06 7.47
N LEU A 185 19.10 -12.19 6.90
CA LEU A 185 19.74 -12.25 5.58
C LEU A 185 18.83 -11.67 4.48
N PHE A 186 17.54 -12.05 4.46
CA PHE A 186 16.57 -11.52 3.50
C PHE A 186 16.40 -10.01 3.64
N ILE A 187 16.33 -9.48 4.88
CA ILE A 187 16.25 -8.02 5.09
C ILE A 187 17.48 -7.33 4.53
N LEU A 188 18.68 -7.80 4.89
CA LEU A 188 19.93 -7.18 4.46
C LEU A 188 20.13 -7.22 2.94
N MET A 189 19.68 -8.29 2.27
CA MET A 189 19.75 -8.40 0.82
C MET A 189 18.79 -7.46 0.09
N THR A 190 17.62 -7.16 0.67
CA THR A 190 16.61 -6.31 0.03
C THR A 190 16.80 -4.81 0.30
N VAL A 191 17.43 -4.45 1.42
CA VAL A 191 17.68 -3.06 1.83
C VAL A 191 18.34 -2.21 0.73
N PRO A 192 19.42 -2.65 0.04
CA PRO A 192 20.08 -1.82 -0.99
C PRO A 192 19.21 -1.49 -2.19
N PHE A 193 18.17 -2.29 -2.46
CA PHE A 193 17.30 -2.11 -3.63
C PHE A 193 16.02 -1.30 -3.32
N ARG A 194 15.76 -0.96 -2.06
CA ARG A 194 14.54 -0.25 -1.65
C ARG A 194 14.41 1.15 -2.23
N PHE A 195 15.53 1.83 -2.49
CA PHE A 195 15.48 3.16 -3.11
C PHE A 195 14.82 3.10 -4.49
N CYS A 196 14.99 2.00 -5.24
CA CYS A 196 14.31 1.80 -6.53
C CYS A 196 12.79 1.77 -6.38
N SER A 197 12.27 1.19 -5.29
CA SER A 197 10.84 1.15 -5.01
C SER A 197 10.27 2.55 -4.78
N SER A 198 11.00 3.45 -4.10
CA SER A 198 10.58 4.83 -3.90
C SER A 198 10.44 5.59 -5.22
N PHE A 199 11.45 5.48 -6.08
CA PHE A 199 11.40 6.09 -7.41
C PHE A 199 10.18 5.61 -8.18
N ASN A 200 9.96 4.29 -8.21
CA ASN A 200 8.82 3.72 -8.92
C ASN A 200 7.48 4.23 -8.36
N GLN A 201 7.30 4.24 -7.03
CA GLN A 201 6.05 4.67 -6.40
C GLN A 201 5.75 6.16 -6.64
N ILE A 202 6.74 7.03 -6.50
CA ILE A 202 6.55 8.48 -6.63
C ILE A 202 6.39 8.87 -8.11
N LEU A 203 7.19 8.30 -9.01
CA LEU A 203 7.06 8.56 -10.44
C LEU A 203 5.75 8.02 -11.01
N ALA A 204 5.36 6.81 -10.65
CA ALA A 204 4.06 6.26 -11.04
C ALA A 204 2.88 7.10 -10.53
N GLY A 205 3.00 7.69 -9.32
CA GLY A 205 2.00 8.59 -8.78
C GLY A 205 2.00 10.00 -9.40
N SER A 206 3.04 10.38 -10.14
CA SER A 206 3.18 11.71 -10.75
C SER A 206 2.87 11.75 -12.26
N LEU A 207 2.67 10.60 -12.87
CA LEU A 207 2.26 10.42 -14.27
C LEU A 207 0.74 10.43 -14.41
#